data_65b215e630b3c21ab856888c59c53860
#
_entry.id   65b215e630b3c21ab856888c59c53860
#
_cell.length_a   1.000
_cell.length_b   1.000
_cell.length_c   1.000
_cell.angle_alpha   90.00
_cell.angle_beta   90.00
_cell.angle_gamma   90.00
#
_symmetry.space_group_name_H-M   'P 1'
#
loop_
_entity.id
_entity.type
_entity.pdbx_description
1 polymer ?
#
loop_
_entity_poly.entity_id
_entity_poly.type
_entity_poly.pdbx_seq_one_letter_code
_entity_poly.pdbx_strand_id
1 'polypeptide(L)'
;MRIVPGNPRQLSVFIAIVVAVLDFIISFIVIKFIQADSWIVALILALVTFTVVFIALWYTLNRFIYDKIRLIYKSIRNTKLGMHERLHVVDKGDVIENVRSDVEEWTRERANEIEVLKQNEEFRREFLGNVSHELKTPITTIQGYVLTLIDGGLHDDEINMKYLQRTAKNIERLINIVNDLDEISRLESGTMKMNFVNFNFSTLVKDVFEFMEIKAEKRRIVLDYKNHSDQKIIVNADPDRIRQVLINLIDNSLKYGNRFGSTIVNAYDMDEYYLIEVSDKGIGIDQADLPRVFERFYRSEKSRSRKLGGTGLGLAIVKHIIEAHHQTIHVRSKMDVGTTFSFTLAKADKNN
;
A
#
# COMPACT_ATOMS: atom_id res chain seq x y z
N MET A 1 -1.95 -36.89 43.76
CA MET A 1 -1.28 -35.77 44.44
C MET A 1 -0.02 -35.40 43.61
N ARG A 2 -0.06 -34.31 42.84
CA ARG A 2 1.10 -33.94 41.98
C ARG A 2 2.08 -33.11 42.81
N ILE A 3 3.13 -33.76 43.31
CA ILE A 3 4.24 -33.12 44.01
C ILE A 3 5.24 -32.61 42.94
N VAL A 4 4.86 -31.55 42.23
CA VAL A 4 5.81 -30.87 41.36
C VAL A 4 5.79 -29.39 41.74
N PRO A 5 6.90 -28.86 42.28
CA PRO A 5 6.96 -27.47 42.73
C PRO A 5 6.82 -26.52 41.51
N GLY A 6 5.84 -25.62 41.57
CA GLY A 6 5.55 -24.65 40.51
C GLY A 6 6.49 -23.44 40.48
N ASN A 7 7.50 -23.38 41.35
CA ASN A 7 8.43 -22.27 41.49
C ASN A 7 9.87 -22.79 41.56
N PRO A 8 10.88 -22.14 40.88
CA PRO A 8 12.28 -22.56 40.95
C PRO A 8 12.86 -22.69 42.36
N ARG A 9 12.42 -21.82 43.28
CA ARG A 9 12.81 -21.93 44.71
C ARG A 9 12.30 -23.20 45.39
N GLN A 10 11.06 -23.59 45.14
CA GLN A 10 10.48 -24.83 45.69
C GLN A 10 11.16 -26.07 45.08
N LEU A 11 11.57 -25.99 43.80
CA LEU A 11 12.31 -27.03 43.12
C LEU A 11 13.71 -27.24 43.73
N SER A 12 14.44 -26.15 43.96
CA SER A 12 15.78 -26.19 44.57
C SER A 12 15.71 -26.71 46.01
N VAL A 13 14.69 -26.31 46.77
CA VAL A 13 14.47 -26.84 48.15
C VAL A 13 14.12 -28.32 48.11
N PHE A 14 13.28 -28.77 47.18
CA PHE A 14 12.93 -30.19 47.04
C PHE A 14 14.17 -31.04 46.68
N ILE A 15 15.00 -30.59 45.75
CA ILE A 15 16.25 -31.26 45.38
C ILE A 15 17.20 -31.30 46.57
N ALA A 16 17.37 -30.17 47.28
CA ALA A 16 18.22 -30.12 48.45
C ALA A 16 17.79 -31.09 49.56
N ILE A 17 16.46 -31.24 49.77
CA ILE A 17 15.91 -32.22 50.77
C ILE A 17 16.18 -33.64 50.29
N VAL A 18 15.99 -33.95 49.00
CA VAL A 18 16.25 -35.30 48.45
C VAL A 18 17.74 -35.64 48.56
N VAL A 19 18.62 -34.71 48.27
CA VAL A 19 20.08 -34.91 48.42
C VAL A 19 20.44 -35.10 49.90
N ALA A 20 19.91 -34.28 50.81
CA ALA A 20 20.19 -34.37 52.23
C ALA A 20 19.69 -35.70 52.85
N VAL A 21 18.52 -36.19 52.42
CA VAL A 21 17.99 -37.50 52.86
C VAL A 21 18.85 -38.65 52.33
N LEU A 22 19.28 -38.57 51.05
CA LEU A 22 20.19 -39.54 50.44
C LEU A 22 21.55 -39.58 51.18
N ASP A 23 22.16 -38.41 51.42
CA ASP A 23 23.41 -38.28 52.15
C ASP A 23 23.26 -38.83 53.59
N PHE A 24 22.16 -38.55 54.26
CA PHE A 24 21.88 -39.09 55.58
C PHE A 24 21.80 -40.62 55.56
N ILE A 25 21.05 -41.20 54.63
CA ILE A 25 20.94 -42.67 54.48
C ILE A 25 22.30 -43.28 54.16
N ILE A 26 23.06 -42.68 53.29
CA ILE A 26 24.39 -43.14 52.88
C ILE A 26 25.35 -43.09 54.09
N SER A 27 25.38 -41.96 54.79
CA SER A 27 26.22 -41.79 55.99
C SER A 27 25.88 -42.81 57.08
N PHE A 28 24.55 -43.10 57.28
CA PHE A 28 24.08 -44.12 58.23
C PHE A 28 24.53 -45.53 57.83
N ILE A 29 24.50 -45.89 56.57
CA ILE A 29 24.94 -47.18 56.04
C ILE A 29 26.47 -47.30 56.18
N VAL A 30 27.20 -46.24 55.84
CA VAL A 30 28.65 -46.15 55.91
C VAL A 30 29.11 -46.34 57.38
N ILE A 31 28.50 -45.65 58.36
CA ILE A 31 28.81 -45.75 59.78
C ILE A 31 28.55 -47.18 60.32
N LYS A 32 27.51 -47.85 59.84
CA LYS A 32 27.11 -49.22 60.30
C LYS A 32 27.96 -50.34 59.67
N PHE A 33 28.53 -50.12 58.47
CA PHE A 33 29.28 -51.15 57.71
C PHE A 33 30.78 -50.99 57.69
N ILE A 34 31.34 -49.80 58.02
CA ILE A 34 32.79 -49.57 57.97
C ILE A 34 33.43 -49.82 59.33
N GLN A 35 33.66 -51.13 59.65
CA GLN A 35 34.79 -51.56 60.46
C GLN A 35 35.98 -52.07 59.60
N ALA A 36 35.98 -51.82 58.28
CA ALA A 36 37.03 -52.26 57.37
C ALA A 36 37.40 -51.12 56.43
N ASP A 37 38.75 -50.92 56.23
CA ASP A 37 39.43 -50.00 55.33
C ASP A 37 39.03 -50.19 53.90
N SER A 38 37.86 -49.73 53.45
CA SER A 38 37.51 -49.84 52.04
C SER A 38 37.05 -48.51 51.47
N TRP A 39 38.03 -47.67 51.08
CA TRP A 39 37.88 -46.47 50.24
C TRP A 39 37.06 -46.74 48.94
N ILE A 40 37.07 -48.00 48.44
CA ILE A 40 36.28 -48.48 47.30
C ILE A 40 34.78 -48.33 47.51
N VAL A 41 34.30 -48.66 48.73
CA VAL A 41 32.85 -48.53 49.06
C VAL A 41 32.43 -47.09 49.11
N ALA A 42 33.29 -46.18 49.61
CA ALA A 42 33.03 -44.73 49.60
C ALA A 42 32.95 -44.18 48.20
N LEU A 43 33.80 -44.62 47.28
CA LEU A 43 33.84 -44.21 45.88
C LEU A 43 32.59 -44.69 45.13
N ILE A 44 32.14 -45.92 45.33
CA ILE A 44 30.92 -46.48 44.74
C ILE A 44 29.69 -45.68 45.22
N LEU A 45 29.61 -45.37 46.49
CA LEU A 45 28.51 -44.60 47.09
C LEU A 45 28.49 -43.18 46.53
N ALA A 46 29.62 -42.51 46.40
CA ALA A 46 29.74 -41.19 45.78
C ALA A 46 29.28 -41.19 44.32
N LEU A 47 29.61 -42.23 43.56
CA LEU A 47 29.19 -42.38 42.18
C LEU A 47 27.68 -42.59 42.04
N VAL A 48 27.11 -43.39 42.94
CA VAL A 48 25.63 -43.63 42.94
C VAL A 48 24.87 -42.39 43.33
N THR A 49 25.31 -41.63 44.35
CA THR A 49 24.64 -40.36 44.74
C THR A 49 24.76 -39.34 43.64
N PHE A 50 25.95 -39.16 43.01
CA PHE A 50 26.12 -38.27 41.89
C PHE A 50 25.16 -38.61 40.73
N THR A 51 25.04 -39.89 40.37
CA THR A 51 24.18 -40.34 39.28
C THR A 51 22.71 -40.07 39.57
N VAL A 52 22.23 -40.35 40.78
CA VAL A 52 20.84 -40.13 41.21
C VAL A 52 20.52 -38.63 41.21
N VAL A 53 21.41 -37.79 41.76
CA VAL A 53 21.25 -36.33 41.80
C VAL A 53 21.27 -35.76 40.39
N PHE A 54 22.18 -36.22 39.55
CA PHE A 54 22.28 -35.79 38.14
C PHE A 54 21.00 -36.10 37.36
N ILE A 55 20.47 -37.32 37.47
CA ILE A 55 19.23 -37.74 36.82
C ILE A 55 18.04 -36.91 37.34
N ALA A 56 17.96 -36.69 38.66
CA ALA A 56 16.87 -35.89 39.25
C ALA A 56 16.92 -34.43 38.78
N LEU A 57 18.10 -33.81 38.74
CA LEU A 57 18.32 -32.47 38.25
C LEU A 57 17.98 -32.37 36.74
N TRP A 58 18.48 -33.29 35.94
CA TRP A 58 18.24 -33.32 34.50
C TRP A 58 16.74 -33.47 34.17
N TYR A 59 16.06 -34.38 34.87
CA TYR A 59 14.62 -34.60 34.69
C TYR A 59 13.79 -33.38 35.11
N THR A 60 14.09 -32.76 36.24
CA THR A 60 13.33 -31.62 36.75
C THR A 60 13.59 -30.35 35.93
N LEU A 61 14.83 -30.11 35.49
CA LEU A 61 15.19 -28.97 34.64
C LEU A 61 14.50 -29.09 33.28
N ASN A 62 14.63 -30.22 32.63
CA ASN A 62 13.98 -30.46 31.35
C ASN A 62 12.46 -30.26 31.44
N ARG A 63 11.81 -30.89 32.43
CA ARG A 63 10.36 -30.76 32.56
C ARG A 63 9.92 -29.33 32.89
N PHE A 64 10.67 -28.60 33.71
CA PHE A 64 10.35 -27.21 34.05
C PHE A 64 10.52 -26.26 32.86
N ILE A 65 11.60 -26.40 32.08
CA ILE A 65 11.86 -25.61 30.90
C ILE A 65 10.82 -25.89 29.83
N TYR A 66 10.55 -27.16 29.54
CA TYR A 66 9.57 -27.53 28.51
C TYR A 66 8.14 -27.03 28.85
N ASP A 67 7.68 -27.14 30.09
CA ASP A 67 6.34 -26.67 30.47
C ASP A 67 6.22 -25.12 30.37
N LYS A 68 7.26 -24.37 30.71
CA LYS A 68 7.28 -22.91 30.62
C LYS A 68 7.35 -22.42 29.16
N ILE A 69 8.22 -23.01 28.37
CA ILE A 69 8.36 -22.67 26.94
C ILE A 69 7.07 -23.03 26.19
N ARG A 70 6.46 -24.18 26.48
CA ARG A 70 5.19 -24.59 25.87
C ARG A 70 4.05 -23.62 26.14
N LEU A 71 3.99 -23.04 27.36
CA LEU A 71 2.98 -22.01 27.70
C LEU A 71 3.17 -20.72 26.91
N ILE A 72 4.41 -20.25 26.79
CA ILE A 72 4.74 -19.04 25.99
C ILE A 72 4.42 -19.30 24.52
N TYR A 73 4.84 -20.44 23.99
CA TYR A 73 4.55 -20.85 22.62
C TYR A 73 3.04 -20.95 22.33
N LYS A 74 2.27 -21.50 23.26
CA LYS A 74 0.81 -21.58 23.15
C LYS A 74 0.15 -20.18 23.16
N SER A 75 0.68 -19.23 23.93
CA SER A 75 0.20 -17.85 23.95
C SER A 75 0.49 -17.11 22.64
N ILE A 76 1.70 -17.23 22.11
CA ILE A 76 2.09 -16.65 20.82
C ILE A 76 1.26 -17.26 19.69
N ARG A 77 1.07 -18.56 19.69
CA ARG A 77 0.28 -19.29 18.70
C ARG A 77 -1.21 -18.95 18.75
N ASN A 78 -1.80 -18.76 19.92
CA ASN A 78 -3.20 -18.34 20.02
C ASN A 78 -3.44 -16.92 19.46
N THR A 79 -2.43 -16.08 19.44
CA THR A 79 -2.50 -14.76 18.80
C THR A 79 -2.37 -14.86 17.27
N LYS A 80 -1.76 -15.94 16.75
CA LYS A 80 -1.68 -16.26 15.30
C LYS A 80 -2.98 -16.91 14.73
N LEU A 81 -3.92 -17.36 15.56
CA LEU A 81 -5.11 -18.14 15.15
C LEU A 81 -6.17 -17.36 14.35
N GLY A 82 -5.80 -16.26 13.71
CA GLY A 82 -6.58 -15.66 12.61
C GLY A 82 -6.13 -16.04 11.20
N MET A 83 -5.00 -16.74 11.01
CA MET A 83 -4.45 -17.05 9.67
C MET A 83 -3.74 -18.42 9.65
N HIS A 84 -4.32 -19.33 8.88
CA HIS A 84 -3.78 -20.56 8.28
C HIS A 84 -3.09 -21.58 9.18
N GLU A 85 -3.83 -22.67 9.40
CA GLU A 85 -3.40 -24.02 9.76
C GLU A 85 -2.20 -24.50 8.90
N ARG A 86 -0.99 -24.49 9.47
CA ARG A 86 0.06 -25.44 9.09
C ARG A 86 0.56 -26.09 10.36
N LEU A 87 0.06 -27.30 10.60
CA LEU A 87 0.58 -28.25 11.57
C LEU A 87 2.00 -28.66 11.13
N HIS A 88 3.01 -27.97 11.62
CA HIS A 88 4.33 -28.59 11.71
C HIS A 88 4.34 -29.40 13.02
N VAL A 89 4.35 -30.70 12.86
CA VAL A 89 4.63 -31.67 13.94
C VAL A 89 6.02 -31.34 14.46
N VAL A 90 6.07 -30.88 15.72
CA VAL A 90 7.33 -30.56 16.40
C VAL A 90 8.10 -31.88 16.59
N ASP A 91 9.13 -32.10 15.80
CA ASP A 91 10.09 -33.17 16.02
C ASP A 91 10.85 -32.88 17.34
N LYS A 92 11.07 -33.90 18.15
CA LYS A 92 11.54 -33.79 19.55
C LYS A 92 12.98 -33.27 19.73
N GLY A 93 13.66 -32.86 18.64
CA GLY A 93 15.09 -32.57 18.67
C GLY A 93 15.48 -31.13 19.02
N ASP A 94 14.68 -30.11 18.66
CA ASP A 94 15.16 -28.72 18.76
C ASP A 94 14.03 -27.70 18.99
N VAL A 95 13.27 -27.90 20.08
CA VAL A 95 12.11 -27.05 20.42
C VAL A 95 12.52 -25.58 20.63
N ILE A 96 13.74 -25.34 21.17
CA ILE A 96 14.21 -23.98 21.48
C ILE A 96 14.55 -23.24 20.21
N GLU A 97 15.21 -23.88 19.23
CA GLU A 97 15.57 -23.24 17.95
C GLU A 97 14.33 -23.00 17.10
N ASN A 98 13.35 -23.91 17.09
CA ASN A 98 12.08 -23.70 16.42
C ASN A 98 11.30 -22.53 17.02
N VAL A 99 11.24 -22.42 18.36
CA VAL A 99 10.60 -21.30 19.05
C VAL A 99 11.31 -19.98 18.72
N ARG A 100 12.65 -19.98 18.68
CA ARG A 100 13.43 -18.81 18.31
C ARG A 100 13.12 -18.36 16.88
N SER A 101 13.15 -19.30 15.93
CA SER A 101 12.83 -19.00 14.52
C SER A 101 11.40 -18.45 14.37
N ASP A 102 10.41 -19.06 15.04
CA ASP A 102 9.02 -18.60 15.00
C ASP A 102 8.84 -17.20 15.62
N VAL A 103 9.57 -16.89 16.70
CA VAL A 103 9.55 -15.55 17.32
C VAL A 103 10.23 -14.51 16.45
N GLU A 104 11.36 -14.84 15.81
CA GLU A 104 12.05 -13.95 14.87
C GLU A 104 11.18 -13.65 13.66
N GLU A 105 10.53 -14.67 13.07
CA GLU A 105 9.60 -14.50 11.95
C GLU A 105 8.40 -13.62 12.35
N TRP A 106 7.77 -13.92 13.50
CA TRP A 106 6.65 -13.12 14.01
C TRP A 106 7.04 -11.66 14.26
N THR A 107 8.21 -11.43 14.84
CA THR A 107 8.72 -10.07 15.09
C THR A 107 8.92 -9.31 13.79
N ARG A 108 9.45 -9.98 12.77
CA ARG A 108 9.64 -9.41 11.43
C ARG A 108 8.31 -9.10 10.74
N GLU A 109 7.34 -10.01 10.80
CA GLU A 109 6.00 -9.78 10.25
C GLU A 109 5.33 -8.58 10.92
N ARG A 110 5.41 -8.47 12.27
CA ARG A 110 4.83 -7.36 13.02
C ARG A 110 5.54 -6.04 12.75
N ALA A 111 6.85 -6.04 12.60
CA ALA A 111 7.61 -4.85 12.23
C ALA A 111 7.17 -4.33 10.85
N ASN A 112 7.00 -5.23 9.88
CA ASN A 112 6.51 -4.88 8.55
C ASN A 112 5.07 -4.36 8.59
N GLU A 113 4.17 -4.99 9.36
CA GLU A 113 2.78 -4.54 9.51
C GLU A 113 2.72 -3.13 10.13
N ILE A 114 3.51 -2.88 11.18
CA ILE A 114 3.61 -1.55 11.81
C ILE A 114 4.13 -0.51 10.82
N GLU A 115 5.12 -0.86 10.01
CA GLU A 115 5.67 0.05 9.00
C GLU A 115 4.63 0.39 7.94
N VAL A 116 3.90 -0.60 7.42
CA VAL A 116 2.80 -0.39 6.45
C VAL A 116 1.69 0.48 7.06
N LEU A 117 1.33 0.25 8.34
CA LEU A 117 0.32 1.06 9.03
C LEU A 117 0.78 2.52 9.20
N LYS A 118 2.05 2.76 9.54
CA LYS A 118 2.62 4.11 9.63
C LYS A 118 2.62 4.81 8.27
N GLN A 119 3.04 4.14 7.22
CA GLN A 119 3.02 4.69 5.86
C GLN A 119 1.59 5.06 5.43
N ASN A 120 0.61 4.21 5.74
CA ASN A 120 -0.80 4.50 5.48
C ASN A 120 -1.32 5.69 6.29
N GLU A 121 -0.89 5.85 7.56
CA GLU A 121 -1.26 6.99 8.38
C GLU A 121 -0.65 8.29 7.86
N GLU A 122 0.63 8.29 7.50
CA GLU A 122 1.32 9.44 6.90
C GLU A 122 0.65 9.84 5.57
N PHE A 123 0.38 8.86 4.71
CA PHE A 123 -0.32 9.07 3.46
C PHE A 123 -1.72 9.69 3.67
N ARG A 124 -2.49 9.17 4.64
CA ARG A 124 -3.81 9.73 4.99
C ARG A 124 -3.71 11.16 5.51
N ARG A 125 -2.70 11.46 6.34
CA ARG A 125 -2.46 12.81 6.87
C ARG A 125 -2.10 13.79 5.75
N GLU A 126 -1.20 13.41 4.85
CA GLU A 126 -0.81 14.21 3.69
C GLU A 126 -2.01 14.46 2.77
N PHE A 127 -2.79 13.41 2.50
CA PHE A 127 -4.01 13.52 1.69
C PHE A 127 -5.00 14.56 2.27
N LEU A 128 -5.34 14.46 3.57
CA LEU A 128 -6.25 15.41 4.22
C LEU A 128 -5.68 16.84 4.24
N GLY A 129 -4.38 16.99 4.42
CA GLY A 129 -3.69 18.28 4.32
C GLY A 129 -3.83 18.91 2.94
N ASN A 130 -3.58 18.13 1.90
CA ASN A 130 -3.68 18.57 0.50
C ASN A 130 -5.13 18.92 0.12
N VAL A 131 -6.12 18.10 0.51
CA VAL A 131 -7.55 18.41 0.33
C VAL A 131 -7.90 19.75 0.97
N SER A 132 -7.52 19.94 2.24
CA SER A 132 -7.81 21.17 2.97
C SER A 132 -7.20 22.39 2.28
N HIS A 133 -5.97 22.28 1.81
CA HIS A 133 -5.29 23.37 1.11
C HIS A 133 -5.94 23.71 -0.25
N GLU A 134 -6.26 22.68 -1.08
CA GLU A 134 -6.88 22.88 -2.39
C GLU A 134 -8.32 23.40 -2.30
N LEU A 135 -9.06 23.12 -1.21
CA LEU A 135 -10.37 23.70 -0.95
C LEU A 135 -10.28 25.12 -0.36
N LYS A 136 -9.36 25.38 0.55
CA LYS A 136 -9.23 26.68 1.22
C LYS A 136 -8.92 27.82 0.24
N THR A 137 -8.05 27.58 -0.72
CA THR A 137 -7.63 28.61 -1.68
C THR A 137 -8.78 29.19 -2.51
N PRO A 138 -9.62 28.41 -3.23
CA PRO A 138 -10.77 28.95 -3.95
C PRO A 138 -11.83 29.55 -3.02
N ILE A 139 -12.07 28.97 -1.83
CA ILE A 139 -13.02 29.54 -0.84
C ILE A 139 -12.59 30.93 -0.42
N THR A 140 -11.33 31.13 -0.02
CA THR A 140 -10.82 32.44 0.37
C THR A 140 -10.88 33.45 -0.79
N THR A 141 -10.63 32.98 -2.01
CA THR A 141 -10.71 33.82 -3.22
C THR A 141 -12.16 34.26 -3.51
N ILE A 142 -13.13 33.35 -3.40
CA ILE A 142 -14.56 33.63 -3.52
C ILE A 142 -14.96 34.66 -2.47
N GLN A 143 -14.61 34.41 -1.21
CA GLN A 143 -14.89 35.32 -0.11
C GLN A 143 -14.36 36.74 -0.39
N GLY A 144 -13.10 36.85 -0.85
CA GLY A 144 -12.51 38.15 -1.18
C GLY A 144 -13.26 38.89 -2.28
N TYR A 145 -13.66 38.19 -3.36
CA TYR A 145 -14.44 38.84 -4.44
C TYR A 145 -15.83 39.26 -3.96
N VAL A 146 -16.51 38.41 -3.20
CA VAL A 146 -17.85 38.73 -2.66
C VAL A 146 -17.79 39.92 -1.70
N LEU A 147 -16.82 39.98 -0.78
CA LEU A 147 -16.63 41.09 0.12
C LEU A 147 -16.36 42.40 -0.64
N THR A 148 -15.49 42.37 -1.65
CA THR A 148 -15.22 43.55 -2.50
C THR A 148 -16.47 44.05 -3.23
N LEU A 149 -17.35 43.13 -3.71
CA LEU A 149 -18.61 43.49 -4.33
C LEU A 149 -19.57 44.15 -3.30
N ILE A 150 -19.63 43.65 -2.08
CA ILE A 150 -20.43 44.20 -0.99
C ILE A 150 -19.95 45.60 -0.60
N ASP A 151 -18.64 45.80 -0.54
CA ASP A 151 -18.00 47.07 -0.12
C ASP A 151 -18.07 48.17 -1.22
N GLY A 152 -18.99 48.03 -2.16
CA GLY A 152 -19.29 49.04 -3.20
C GLY A 152 -18.90 48.62 -4.63
N GLY A 153 -18.10 47.54 -4.81
CA GLY A 153 -17.71 47.02 -6.12
C GLY A 153 -18.88 46.54 -6.98
N LEU A 154 -20.08 46.30 -6.35
CA LEU A 154 -21.28 45.96 -7.10
C LEU A 154 -21.74 47.10 -8.05
N HIS A 155 -21.49 48.34 -7.66
CA HIS A 155 -21.86 49.56 -8.40
C HIS A 155 -20.77 50.04 -9.33
N ASP A 156 -19.64 49.32 -9.43
CA ASP A 156 -18.53 49.60 -10.33
C ASP A 156 -18.62 48.70 -11.57
N ASP A 157 -18.99 49.28 -12.71
CA ASP A 157 -19.20 48.54 -13.95
C ASP A 157 -17.93 47.89 -14.51
N GLU A 158 -16.73 48.33 -14.10
CA GLU A 158 -15.46 47.74 -14.55
C GLU A 158 -15.13 46.41 -13.80
N ILE A 159 -15.59 46.28 -12.57
CA ILE A 159 -15.19 45.14 -11.71
C ILE A 159 -16.33 44.20 -11.37
N ASN A 160 -17.60 44.66 -11.32
CA ASN A 160 -18.74 43.85 -10.85
C ASN A 160 -18.86 42.53 -11.63
N MET A 161 -19.01 42.61 -12.96
CA MET A 161 -19.16 41.41 -13.79
C MET A 161 -17.91 40.55 -13.78
N LYS A 162 -16.72 41.17 -13.76
CA LYS A 162 -15.43 40.46 -13.68
C LYS A 162 -15.29 39.64 -12.39
N TYR A 163 -15.71 40.20 -11.26
CA TYR A 163 -15.61 39.50 -9.95
C TYR A 163 -16.68 38.42 -9.81
N LEU A 164 -17.89 38.63 -10.32
CA LEU A 164 -18.93 37.60 -10.42
C LEU A 164 -18.45 36.43 -11.28
N GLN A 165 -17.88 36.68 -12.46
CA GLN A 165 -17.34 35.62 -13.32
C GLN A 165 -16.18 34.84 -12.66
N ARG A 166 -15.30 35.53 -11.94
CA ARG A 166 -14.22 34.92 -11.21
C ARG A 166 -14.73 34.07 -10.05
N THR A 167 -15.76 34.54 -9.34
CA THR A 167 -16.44 33.78 -8.31
C THR A 167 -17.06 32.50 -8.86
N ALA A 168 -17.84 32.62 -9.95
CA ALA A 168 -18.43 31.46 -10.62
C ALA A 168 -17.37 30.44 -11.04
N LYS A 169 -16.27 30.88 -11.64
CA LYS A 169 -15.16 30.00 -12.02
C LYS A 169 -14.50 29.28 -10.83
N ASN A 170 -14.40 29.92 -9.67
CA ASN A 170 -13.85 29.27 -8.46
C ASN A 170 -14.85 28.28 -7.86
N ILE A 171 -16.17 28.55 -7.96
CA ILE A 171 -17.20 27.59 -7.57
C ILE A 171 -17.13 26.33 -8.46
N GLU A 172 -17.07 26.50 -9.79
CA GLU A 172 -16.87 25.35 -10.71
C GLU A 172 -15.63 24.53 -10.36
N ARG A 173 -14.53 25.21 -10.02
CA ARG A 173 -13.32 24.52 -9.55
C ARG A 173 -13.57 23.70 -8.29
N LEU A 174 -14.29 24.25 -7.30
CA LEU A 174 -14.65 23.52 -6.06
C LEU A 174 -15.48 22.29 -6.36
N ILE A 175 -16.51 22.43 -7.22
CA ILE A 175 -17.36 21.30 -7.64
C ILE A 175 -16.50 20.19 -8.26
N ASN A 176 -15.58 20.54 -9.14
CA ASN A 176 -14.68 19.56 -9.77
C ASN A 176 -13.77 18.87 -8.75
N ILE A 177 -13.21 19.61 -7.77
CA ILE A 177 -12.41 18.99 -6.69
C ILE A 177 -13.22 17.98 -5.90
N VAL A 178 -14.45 18.34 -5.51
CA VAL A 178 -15.33 17.45 -4.73
C VAL A 178 -15.70 16.20 -5.54
N ASN A 179 -16.04 16.36 -6.81
CA ASN A 179 -16.36 15.24 -7.71
C ASN A 179 -15.15 14.30 -7.89
N ASP A 180 -13.97 14.86 -8.13
CA ASP A 180 -12.72 14.09 -8.25
C ASP A 180 -12.43 13.29 -6.97
N LEU A 181 -12.67 13.89 -5.77
CA LEU A 181 -12.47 13.25 -4.48
C LEU A 181 -13.48 12.10 -4.24
N ASP A 182 -14.76 12.31 -4.55
CA ASP A 182 -15.78 11.26 -4.44
C ASP A 182 -15.43 10.08 -5.35
N GLU A 183 -14.99 10.37 -6.56
CA GLU A 183 -14.60 9.34 -7.51
C GLU A 183 -13.39 8.53 -7.04
N ILE A 184 -12.33 9.19 -6.60
CA ILE A 184 -11.16 8.50 -6.03
C ILE A 184 -11.58 7.63 -4.85
N SER A 185 -12.43 8.14 -3.95
CA SER A 185 -12.92 7.39 -2.80
C SER A 185 -13.67 6.12 -3.20
N ARG A 186 -14.50 6.19 -4.26
CA ARG A 186 -15.24 5.02 -4.80
C ARG A 186 -14.33 4.02 -5.50
N LEU A 187 -13.33 4.49 -6.24
CA LEU A 187 -12.36 3.64 -6.90
C LEU A 187 -11.51 2.86 -5.88
N GLU A 188 -11.04 3.53 -4.83
CA GLU A 188 -10.19 2.92 -3.78
C GLU A 188 -10.94 1.95 -2.88
N SER A 189 -12.18 2.26 -2.54
CA SER A 189 -13.01 1.35 -1.73
C SER A 189 -13.43 0.09 -2.49
N GLY A 190 -13.14 0.00 -3.80
CA GLY A 190 -13.59 -1.11 -4.65
C GLY A 190 -15.13 -1.16 -4.80
N THR A 191 -15.82 -0.11 -4.36
CA THR A 191 -17.31 -0.05 -4.45
C THR A 191 -17.81 0.33 -5.83
N MET A 192 -16.91 0.83 -6.70
CA MET A 192 -17.25 1.18 -8.06
C MET A 192 -17.40 -0.09 -8.91
N LYS A 193 -18.61 -0.35 -9.37
CA LYS A 193 -18.89 -1.43 -10.33
C LYS A 193 -18.50 -0.96 -11.72
N MET A 194 -17.60 -1.70 -12.38
CA MET A 194 -17.23 -1.48 -13.77
C MET A 194 -18.25 -2.15 -14.69
N ASN A 195 -18.66 -1.47 -15.74
CA ASN A 195 -19.57 -1.99 -16.76
C ASN A 195 -18.78 -2.40 -18.01
N PHE A 196 -18.21 -3.61 -17.98
CA PHE A 196 -17.41 -4.13 -19.09
C PHE A 196 -18.33 -4.49 -20.27
N VAL A 197 -18.09 -3.83 -21.40
CA VAL A 197 -18.77 -4.12 -22.67
C VAL A 197 -17.76 -4.09 -23.83
N ASN A 198 -18.10 -4.78 -24.90
CA ASN A 198 -17.29 -4.74 -26.14
C ASN A 198 -17.69 -3.51 -26.96
N PHE A 199 -16.72 -2.63 -27.26
CA PHE A 199 -16.96 -1.44 -28.10
C PHE A 199 -15.77 -1.11 -29.00
N ASN A 200 -16.04 -0.28 -30.02
CA ASN A 200 -15.01 0.20 -30.93
C ASN A 200 -14.29 1.41 -30.32
N PHE A 201 -13.01 1.23 -29.95
CA PHE A 201 -12.18 2.27 -29.37
C PHE A 201 -12.01 3.50 -30.29
N SER A 202 -11.89 3.27 -31.62
CA SER A 202 -11.74 4.37 -32.58
C SER A 202 -12.96 5.32 -32.60
N THR A 203 -14.15 4.79 -32.36
CA THR A 203 -15.38 5.59 -32.24
C THR A 203 -15.32 6.44 -30.98
N LEU A 204 -14.97 5.85 -29.85
CA LEU A 204 -14.82 6.56 -28.58
C LEU A 204 -13.79 7.71 -28.67
N VAL A 205 -12.65 7.49 -29.33
CA VAL A 205 -11.63 8.55 -29.55
C VAL A 205 -12.21 9.70 -30.34
N LYS A 206 -12.96 9.43 -31.41
CA LYS A 206 -13.60 10.49 -32.23
C LYS A 206 -14.60 11.32 -31.41
N ASP A 207 -15.44 10.66 -30.61
CA ASP A 207 -16.41 11.34 -29.74
C ASP A 207 -15.69 12.23 -28.70
N VAL A 208 -14.56 11.76 -28.15
CA VAL A 208 -13.76 12.54 -27.21
C VAL A 208 -13.08 13.72 -27.92
N PHE A 209 -12.60 13.55 -29.14
CA PHE A 209 -12.02 14.65 -29.93
C PHE A 209 -13.04 15.74 -30.23
N GLU A 210 -14.25 15.38 -30.65
CA GLU A 210 -15.36 16.33 -30.87
C GLU A 210 -15.65 17.11 -29.57
N PHE A 211 -15.75 16.41 -28.44
CA PHE A 211 -15.95 17.05 -27.13
C PHE A 211 -14.83 18.04 -26.75
N MET A 212 -13.57 17.75 -27.13
CA MET A 212 -12.40 18.56 -26.79
C MET A 212 -12.05 19.62 -27.85
N GLU A 213 -12.74 19.64 -29.01
CA GLU A 213 -12.40 20.46 -30.16
C GLU A 213 -12.27 21.95 -29.82
N ILE A 214 -13.29 22.54 -29.18
CA ILE A 214 -13.29 23.98 -28.80
C ILE A 214 -12.08 24.33 -27.93
N LYS A 215 -11.70 23.41 -27.04
CA LYS A 215 -10.55 23.62 -26.14
C LYS A 215 -9.21 23.48 -26.84
N ALA A 216 -9.12 22.57 -27.81
CA ALA A 216 -7.96 22.34 -28.63
C ALA A 216 -7.75 23.56 -29.59
N GLU A 217 -8.80 24.06 -30.22
CA GLU A 217 -8.77 25.26 -31.06
C GLU A 217 -8.30 26.51 -30.30
N LYS A 218 -8.84 26.76 -29.10
CA LYS A 218 -8.38 27.86 -28.23
C LYS A 218 -6.88 27.79 -27.92
N ARG A 219 -6.32 26.59 -27.88
CA ARG A 219 -4.90 26.33 -27.67
C ARG A 219 -4.10 26.27 -28.98
N ARG A 220 -4.78 26.16 -30.13
CA ARG A 220 -4.19 25.92 -31.44
C ARG A 220 -3.37 24.62 -31.48
N ILE A 221 -3.92 23.56 -30.89
CA ILE A 221 -3.32 22.21 -30.85
C ILE A 221 -4.19 21.30 -31.71
N VAL A 222 -3.54 20.54 -32.59
CA VAL A 222 -4.22 19.58 -33.47
C VAL A 222 -4.39 18.27 -32.72
N LEU A 223 -5.60 17.70 -32.73
CA LEU A 223 -5.89 16.35 -32.23
C LEU A 223 -5.82 15.34 -33.38
N ASP A 224 -5.05 14.29 -33.27
CA ASP A 224 -4.88 13.27 -34.30
C ASP A 224 -4.98 11.87 -33.70
N TYR A 225 -5.59 10.93 -34.45
CA TYR A 225 -5.72 9.54 -34.07
C TYR A 225 -5.10 8.63 -35.12
N LYS A 226 -4.18 7.75 -34.69
CA LYS A 226 -3.49 6.79 -35.55
C LYS A 226 -3.76 5.37 -35.06
N ASN A 227 -4.48 4.64 -35.90
CA ASN A 227 -4.61 3.19 -35.72
C ASN A 227 -3.45 2.52 -36.46
N HIS A 228 -2.58 1.84 -35.70
CA HIS A 228 -1.46 1.06 -36.22
C HIS A 228 -1.80 -0.44 -36.39
N SER A 229 -3.09 -0.80 -36.32
CA SER A 229 -3.60 -2.13 -36.59
C SER A 229 -4.34 -2.14 -37.93
N ASP A 230 -4.23 -3.22 -38.69
CA ASP A 230 -4.99 -3.43 -39.93
C ASP A 230 -6.48 -3.65 -39.68
N GLN A 231 -6.88 -3.88 -38.42
CA GLN A 231 -8.25 -4.20 -38.01
C GLN A 231 -8.87 -3.10 -37.14
N LYS A 232 -10.20 -3.19 -36.98
CA LYS A 232 -10.93 -2.38 -36.01
C LYS A 232 -10.49 -2.76 -34.59
N ILE A 233 -10.21 -1.77 -33.76
CA ILE A 233 -9.82 -1.95 -32.36
C ILE A 233 -11.09 -2.11 -31.52
N ILE A 234 -11.45 -3.37 -31.22
CA ILE A 234 -12.58 -3.70 -30.35
C ILE A 234 -12.03 -4.11 -28.98
N VAL A 235 -12.37 -3.35 -27.97
CA VAL A 235 -11.88 -3.54 -26.60
C VAL A 235 -13.02 -4.00 -25.68
N ASN A 236 -12.66 -4.77 -24.62
CA ASN A 236 -13.57 -5.11 -23.52
C ASN A 236 -13.23 -4.24 -22.32
N ALA A 237 -14.01 -3.20 -22.09
CA ALA A 237 -13.77 -2.21 -21.03
C ALA A 237 -15.07 -1.47 -20.69
N ASP A 238 -15.04 -0.61 -19.67
CA ASP A 238 -16.10 0.34 -19.37
C ASP A 238 -15.93 1.60 -20.23
N PRO A 239 -16.81 1.88 -21.21
CA PRO A 239 -16.64 2.96 -22.16
C PRO A 239 -16.67 4.36 -21.52
N ASP A 240 -17.46 4.54 -20.46
CA ASP A 240 -17.56 5.82 -19.75
C ASP A 240 -16.26 6.11 -18.98
N ARG A 241 -15.67 5.09 -18.39
CA ARG A 241 -14.39 5.20 -17.67
C ARG A 241 -13.21 5.40 -18.62
N ILE A 242 -13.18 4.71 -19.75
CA ILE A 242 -12.15 4.92 -20.76
C ILE A 242 -12.29 6.29 -21.44
N ARG A 243 -13.53 6.77 -21.66
CA ARG A 243 -13.79 8.17 -22.08
C ARG A 243 -13.14 9.15 -21.11
N GLN A 244 -13.32 8.95 -19.82
CA GLN A 244 -12.74 9.80 -18.76
C GLN A 244 -11.21 9.75 -18.76
N VAL A 245 -10.61 8.57 -18.92
CA VAL A 245 -9.15 8.42 -19.07
C VAL A 245 -8.65 9.28 -20.23
N LEU A 246 -9.28 9.16 -21.41
CA LEU A 246 -8.91 9.93 -22.60
C LEU A 246 -9.07 11.42 -22.37
N ILE A 247 -10.18 11.89 -21.80
CA ILE A 247 -10.41 13.30 -21.49
C ILE A 247 -9.31 13.84 -20.57
N ASN A 248 -8.97 13.14 -19.50
CA ASN A 248 -7.95 13.56 -18.55
C ASN A 248 -6.55 13.64 -19.20
N LEU A 249 -6.18 12.66 -20.01
CA LEU A 249 -4.88 12.64 -20.69
C LEU A 249 -4.80 13.71 -21.78
N ILE A 250 -5.85 13.88 -22.59
CA ILE A 250 -5.91 14.90 -23.63
C ILE A 250 -5.95 16.30 -23.00
N ASP A 251 -6.70 16.50 -21.91
CA ASP A 251 -6.74 17.76 -21.20
C ASP A 251 -5.35 18.17 -20.66
N ASN A 252 -4.61 17.21 -20.11
CA ASN A 252 -3.23 17.43 -19.71
C ASN A 252 -2.35 17.81 -20.89
N SER A 253 -2.47 17.10 -22.02
CA SER A 253 -1.76 17.43 -23.24
C SER A 253 -2.08 18.84 -23.75
N LEU A 254 -3.35 19.27 -23.73
CA LEU A 254 -3.76 20.62 -24.09
C LEU A 254 -3.27 21.72 -23.14
N LYS A 255 -3.14 21.37 -21.85
CA LYS A 255 -2.63 22.31 -20.82
C LYS A 255 -1.14 22.54 -20.93
N TYR A 256 -0.38 21.47 -21.14
CA TYR A 256 1.08 21.48 -21.07
C TYR A 256 1.76 21.43 -22.43
N GLY A 257 1.01 21.11 -23.48
CA GLY A 257 1.45 21.11 -24.86
C GLY A 257 1.84 22.51 -25.36
N ASN A 258 2.75 22.53 -26.32
CA ASN A 258 3.14 23.75 -26.97
C ASN A 258 2.04 24.25 -27.92
N ARG A 259 1.86 25.57 -28.01
CA ARG A 259 0.98 26.17 -29.03
C ARG A 259 1.43 25.78 -30.43
N PHE A 260 0.48 25.49 -31.32
CA PHE A 260 0.69 24.94 -32.65
C PHE A 260 1.29 23.52 -32.67
N GLY A 261 1.27 22.82 -31.52
CA GLY A 261 1.66 21.44 -31.44
C GLY A 261 0.53 20.48 -31.82
N SER A 262 0.73 19.21 -31.50
CA SER A 262 -0.28 18.15 -31.69
C SER A 262 -0.38 17.26 -30.47
N THR A 263 -1.58 16.76 -30.22
CA THR A 263 -1.86 15.63 -29.32
C THR A 263 -2.22 14.45 -30.20
N ILE A 264 -1.50 13.35 -30.07
CA ILE A 264 -1.69 12.18 -30.92
C ILE A 264 -2.09 11.02 -30.01
N VAL A 265 -3.24 10.39 -30.33
CA VAL A 265 -3.64 9.12 -29.74
C VAL A 265 -3.26 8.02 -30.72
N ASN A 266 -2.33 7.15 -30.31
CA ASN A 266 -1.93 5.97 -31.07
C ASN A 266 -2.52 4.72 -30.46
N ALA A 267 -2.88 3.74 -31.29
CA ALA A 267 -3.34 2.45 -30.85
C ALA A 267 -2.60 1.34 -31.63
N TYR A 268 -1.96 0.43 -30.87
CA TYR A 268 -1.15 -0.67 -31.39
C TYR A 268 -1.76 -1.99 -30.97
N ASP A 269 -1.73 -2.97 -31.87
CA ASP A 269 -2.11 -4.35 -31.57
C ASP A 269 -0.91 -5.10 -30.98
N MET A 270 -1.09 -5.68 -29.74
CA MET A 270 -0.07 -6.38 -28.97
C MET A 270 -0.57 -7.79 -28.60
N ASP A 271 -0.91 -8.60 -29.60
CA ASP A 271 -1.38 -9.98 -29.46
C ASP A 271 -2.53 -10.19 -28.43
N GLU A 272 -2.28 -10.01 -27.14
CA GLU A 272 -3.26 -10.23 -26.06
C GLU A 272 -4.05 -8.97 -25.66
N TYR A 273 -3.52 -7.79 -25.90
CA TYR A 273 -4.12 -6.49 -25.55
C TYR A 273 -3.83 -5.43 -26.62
N TYR A 274 -4.50 -4.31 -26.54
CA TYR A 274 -4.14 -3.10 -27.27
C TYR A 274 -3.33 -2.16 -26.39
N LEU A 275 -2.22 -1.64 -26.92
CA LEU A 275 -1.47 -0.57 -26.31
C LEU A 275 -1.97 0.78 -26.86
N ILE A 276 -2.44 1.63 -25.97
CA ILE A 276 -2.89 2.99 -26.29
C ILE A 276 -1.87 3.98 -25.79
N GLU A 277 -1.46 4.92 -26.65
CA GLU A 277 -0.55 5.98 -26.27
C GLU A 277 -1.18 7.35 -26.55
N VAL A 278 -1.13 8.24 -25.57
CA VAL A 278 -1.50 9.67 -25.73
C VAL A 278 -0.22 10.48 -25.62
N SER A 279 0.20 11.08 -26.74
CA SER A 279 1.48 11.78 -26.87
C SER A 279 1.27 13.26 -27.15
N ASP A 280 2.05 14.11 -26.48
CA ASP A 280 2.12 15.55 -26.73
C ASP A 280 3.55 16.01 -27.02
N LYS A 281 3.65 17.17 -27.66
CA LYS A 281 4.91 17.94 -27.88
C LYS A 281 4.91 19.14 -26.94
N GLY A 282 4.91 18.86 -25.62
CA GLY A 282 4.85 19.91 -24.62
C GLY A 282 6.18 20.14 -23.91
N ILE A 283 6.07 20.76 -22.74
CA ILE A 283 7.22 21.10 -21.89
C ILE A 283 7.95 19.87 -21.33
N GLY A 284 7.32 18.68 -21.38
CA GLY A 284 7.83 17.49 -20.76
C GLY A 284 7.79 17.52 -19.21
N ILE A 285 8.21 16.41 -18.62
CA ILE A 285 8.26 16.17 -17.18
C ILE A 285 9.70 15.83 -16.81
N ASP A 286 10.18 16.36 -15.69
CA ASP A 286 11.49 16.02 -15.16
C ASP A 286 11.56 14.54 -14.72
N GLN A 287 12.72 13.90 -14.88
CA GLN A 287 12.92 12.51 -14.51
C GLN A 287 12.66 12.25 -13.01
N ALA A 288 12.97 13.24 -12.16
CA ALA A 288 12.70 13.16 -10.72
C ALA A 288 11.20 13.18 -10.39
N ASP A 289 10.38 13.80 -11.24
CA ASP A 289 8.93 13.91 -11.04
C ASP A 289 8.17 12.69 -11.60
N LEU A 290 8.73 11.92 -12.55
CA LEU A 290 8.05 10.82 -13.24
C LEU A 290 7.47 9.75 -12.29
N PRO A 291 8.15 9.30 -11.24
CA PRO A 291 7.59 8.30 -10.33
C PRO A 291 6.34 8.79 -9.58
N ARG A 292 6.19 10.10 -9.47
CA ARG A 292 5.19 10.76 -8.63
C ARG A 292 4.00 11.33 -9.39
N VAL A 293 4.02 11.35 -10.73
CA VAL A 293 2.97 12.02 -11.53
C VAL A 293 1.56 11.45 -11.34
N PHE A 294 1.45 10.21 -10.91
CA PHE A 294 0.20 9.53 -10.58
C PHE A 294 -0.22 9.67 -9.11
N GLU A 295 0.62 10.31 -8.26
CA GLU A 295 0.24 10.59 -6.88
C GLU A 295 -0.86 11.67 -6.84
N ARG A 296 -1.75 11.57 -5.86
CA ARG A 296 -2.85 12.54 -5.68
C ARG A 296 -2.30 13.91 -5.29
N PHE A 297 -2.88 14.96 -5.87
CA PHE A 297 -2.47 16.36 -5.66
C PHE A 297 -1.04 16.68 -6.10
N TYR A 298 -0.31 15.71 -6.65
CA TYR A 298 1.04 15.96 -7.10
C TYR A 298 1.07 16.90 -8.31
N ARG A 299 1.93 17.87 -8.25
CA ARG A 299 2.18 18.82 -9.33
C ARG A 299 3.64 19.23 -9.29
N SER A 300 4.34 19.11 -10.43
CA SER A 300 5.71 19.58 -10.53
C SER A 300 5.80 21.10 -10.30
N GLU A 301 6.94 21.60 -9.83
CA GLU A 301 7.12 23.04 -9.56
C GLU A 301 6.82 23.91 -10.78
N LYS A 302 7.23 23.47 -11.97
CA LYS A 302 6.94 24.16 -13.23
C LYS A 302 5.44 24.20 -13.56
N SER A 303 4.68 23.21 -13.16
CA SER A 303 3.22 23.17 -13.33
C SER A 303 2.49 24.06 -12.33
N ARG A 304 3.05 24.25 -11.13
CA ARG A 304 2.52 25.15 -10.08
C ARG A 304 2.67 26.61 -10.48
N SER A 305 3.81 26.99 -11.05
CA SER A 305 4.13 28.36 -11.42
C SER A 305 3.32 28.90 -12.62
N ARG A 306 2.83 28.00 -13.49
CA ARG A 306 1.94 28.38 -14.60
C ARG A 306 0.50 28.45 -14.10
N LYS A 307 -0.20 29.57 -14.33
CA LYS A 307 -1.63 29.82 -14.02
C LYS A 307 -2.61 28.86 -14.74
N LEU A 308 -2.15 27.64 -15.09
CA LEU A 308 -2.86 26.70 -15.95
C LEU A 308 -3.96 25.90 -15.23
N GLY A 309 -4.05 26.01 -13.91
CA GLY A 309 -5.09 25.36 -13.11
C GLY A 309 -5.10 23.82 -13.23
N GLY A 310 -5.37 23.14 -12.15
CA GLY A 310 -5.51 21.69 -12.09
C GLY A 310 -5.52 21.26 -10.64
N THR A 311 -6.31 20.23 -10.31
CA THR A 311 -6.43 19.68 -8.96
C THR A 311 -5.25 18.78 -8.58
N GLY A 312 -4.52 18.26 -9.58
CA GLY A 312 -3.52 17.20 -9.37
C GLY A 312 -4.15 15.83 -9.14
N LEU A 313 -5.47 15.69 -9.34
CA LEU A 313 -6.21 14.43 -9.15
C LEU A 313 -6.42 13.65 -10.45
N GLY A 314 -6.44 14.32 -11.60
CA GLY A 314 -6.79 13.71 -12.89
C GLY A 314 -5.91 12.51 -13.27
N LEU A 315 -4.58 12.56 -13.07
CA LEU A 315 -3.70 11.42 -13.37
C LEU A 315 -3.84 10.29 -12.33
N ALA A 316 -4.12 10.60 -11.08
CA ALA A 316 -4.45 9.59 -10.08
C ALA A 316 -5.75 8.84 -10.44
N ILE A 317 -6.79 9.57 -10.88
CA ILE A 317 -8.04 8.98 -11.39
C ILE A 317 -7.75 8.07 -12.59
N VAL A 318 -6.95 8.53 -13.55
CA VAL A 318 -6.55 7.72 -14.71
C VAL A 318 -5.90 6.41 -14.26
N LYS A 319 -4.94 6.45 -13.34
CA LYS A 319 -4.27 5.26 -12.81
C LYS A 319 -5.27 4.30 -12.17
N HIS A 320 -6.11 4.79 -11.27
CA HIS A 320 -7.11 3.94 -10.59
C HIS A 320 -8.12 3.32 -11.55
N ILE A 321 -8.58 4.05 -12.57
CA ILE A 321 -9.47 3.49 -13.59
C ILE A 321 -8.77 2.36 -14.35
N ILE A 322 -7.55 2.56 -14.81
CA ILE A 322 -6.80 1.53 -15.55
C ILE A 322 -6.50 0.31 -14.66
N GLU A 323 -6.11 0.51 -13.41
CA GLU A 323 -5.91 -0.58 -12.43
C GLU A 323 -7.21 -1.35 -12.15
N ALA A 324 -8.35 -0.65 -12.05
CA ALA A 324 -9.67 -1.28 -11.90
C ALA A 324 -10.11 -2.10 -13.14
N HIS A 325 -9.52 -1.82 -14.31
CA HIS A 325 -9.66 -2.65 -15.51
C HIS A 325 -8.64 -3.80 -15.54
N HIS A 326 -7.84 -4.02 -14.49
CA HIS A 326 -6.74 -5.00 -14.44
C HIS A 326 -5.69 -4.76 -15.51
N GLN A 327 -5.47 -3.51 -15.89
CA GLN A 327 -4.56 -3.06 -16.91
C GLN A 327 -3.44 -2.20 -16.33
N THR A 328 -2.45 -1.85 -17.14
CA THR A 328 -1.28 -1.08 -16.70
C THR A 328 -1.21 0.29 -17.38
N ILE A 329 -0.65 1.28 -16.68
CA ILE A 329 -0.36 2.60 -17.21
C ILE A 329 1.09 2.97 -16.94
N HIS A 330 1.71 3.61 -17.93
CA HIS A 330 3.09 4.09 -17.87
C HIS A 330 3.20 5.51 -18.43
N VAL A 331 4.29 6.18 -18.07
CA VAL A 331 4.62 7.51 -18.60
C VAL A 331 6.08 7.54 -19.07
N ARG A 332 6.30 8.14 -20.22
CA ARG A 332 7.63 8.47 -20.75
C ARG A 332 7.64 9.96 -21.06
N SER A 333 8.64 10.67 -20.61
CA SER A 333 8.75 12.09 -20.87
C SER A 333 10.19 12.55 -20.93
N LYS A 334 10.43 13.60 -21.71
CA LYS A 334 11.70 14.30 -21.75
C LYS A 334 11.41 15.80 -21.79
N MET A 335 12.13 16.55 -20.95
CA MET A 335 12.02 18.01 -20.88
C MET A 335 12.18 18.64 -22.28
N ASP A 336 11.29 19.58 -22.57
CA ASP A 336 11.22 20.35 -23.82
C ASP A 336 11.03 19.54 -25.12
N VAL A 337 10.74 18.21 -24.97
CA VAL A 337 10.41 17.32 -26.10
C VAL A 337 8.94 16.94 -26.08
N GLY A 338 8.41 16.56 -24.88
CA GLY A 338 7.01 16.18 -24.71
C GLY A 338 6.83 15.00 -23.77
N THR A 339 5.57 14.56 -23.65
CA THR A 339 5.15 13.46 -22.78
C THR A 339 4.31 12.46 -23.56
N THR A 340 4.48 11.17 -23.21
CA THR A 340 3.65 10.07 -23.70
C THR A 340 3.16 9.28 -22.51
N PHE A 341 1.84 9.23 -22.33
CA PHE A 341 1.18 8.32 -21.43
C PHE A 341 0.73 7.09 -22.22
N SER A 342 1.05 5.90 -21.76
CA SER A 342 0.70 4.64 -22.41
C SER A 342 -0.05 3.72 -21.46
N PHE A 343 -1.14 3.13 -21.90
CA PHE A 343 -1.93 2.17 -21.11
C PHE A 343 -2.42 1.03 -21.99
N THR A 344 -2.73 -0.09 -21.37
CA THR A 344 -3.25 -1.28 -22.05
C THR A 344 -4.77 -1.37 -21.94
N LEU A 345 -5.40 -2.03 -22.91
CA LEU A 345 -6.82 -2.39 -22.90
C LEU A 345 -6.97 -3.83 -23.36
N ALA A 346 -7.81 -4.60 -22.66
CA ALA A 346 -8.13 -5.97 -23.05
C ALA A 346 -8.85 -6.00 -24.40
N LYS A 347 -8.49 -6.95 -25.25
CA LYS A 347 -9.23 -7.22 -26.49
C LYS A 347 -10.59 -7.80 -26.16
N ALA A 348 -11.58 -7.50 -26.99
CA ALA A 348 -12.84 -8.19 -26.94
C ALA A 348 -12.62 -9.69 -27.24
N ASP A 349 -13.21 -10.56 -26.42
CA ASP A 349 -13.20 -11.99 -26.68
C ASP A 349 -13.80 -12.27 -28.07
N LYS A 350 -13.08 -13.09 -28.87
CA LYS A 350 -13.52 -13.45 -30.22
C LYS A 350 -14.80 -14.32 -30.25
N ASN A 351 -15.33 -14.70 -29.08
CA ASN A 351 -16.41 -15.69 -28.92
C ASN A 351 -17.71 -15.14 -28.33
N ASN A 352 -17.94 -13.79 -28.35
CA ASN A 352 -19.25 -13.23 -28.01
C ASN A 352 -19.75 -12.26 -29.06
#